data_0a0045219c4a6fcdc6eafde2ea2d00c0
#
_entry.id   0a0045219c4a6fcdc6eafde2ea2d00c0
#
_cell.length_a   1.000
_cell.length_b   1.000
_cell.length_c   1.000
_cell.angle_alpha   90.00
_cell.angle_beta   90.00
_cell.angle_gamma   90.00
#
_symmetry.space_group_name_H-M   'P 1'
#
loop_
_entity.id
_entity.type
_entity.pdbx_description
1 polymer ?
#
loop_
_entity_poly.entity_id
_entity_poly.type
_entity_poly.pdbx_seq_one_letter_code
_entity_poly.pdbx_strand_id
1 'polypeptide(L)'
;MNEEIENLLHRENMTLASIQKRSLAFFIDEILLSLLLMVILWDSFIGAKTTEDIIYVVNSFVLEFMFMKIFYQAFFIMKYGASLGKIAVKIRVIEVQTLQTPNVVVSLNRGIFRVVSELFFYFGFLWGILDPARQALHDKTAKTLVIDA
;
A
#
# COMPACT_ATOMS: atom_id res chain seq x y z
N MET A 1 11.18 -19.73 0.78
CA MET A 1 10.08 -19.37 -0.16
C MET A 1 9.29 -20.66 -0.38
N ASN A 2 7.97 -20.61 -0.47
CA ASN A 2 7.23 -21.83 -0.81
C ASN A 2 7.66 -22.27 -2.21
N GLU A 3 8.05 -23.54 -2.37
CA GLU A 3 8.42 -24.13 -3.68
C GLU A 3 7.37 -23.84 -4.75
N GLU A 4 6.11 -23.77 -4.34
CA GLU A 4 4.98 -23.44 -5.20
C GLU A 4 5.07 -22.03 -5.82
N ILE A 5 5.43 -21.01 -5.02
CA ILE A 5 5.60 -19.63 -5.51
C ILE A 5 6.82 -19.54 -6.45
N GLU A 6 7.90 -20.22 -6.11
CA GLU A 6 9.12 -20.22 -6.92
C GLU A 6 8.90 -20.86 -8.28
N ASN A 7 8.26 -22.02 -8.29
CA ASN A 7 7.89 -22.74 -9.53
C ASN A 7 6.92 -21.90 -10.38
N LEU A 8 5.98 -21.18 -9.75
CA LEU A 8 5.03 -20.31 -10.42
C LEU A 8 5.76 -19.13 -11.09
N LEU A 9 6.63 -18.43 -10.36
CA LEU A 9 7.41 -17.31 -10.90
C LEU A 9 8.29 -17.75 -12.07
N HIS A 10 8.91 -18.92 -11.95
CA HIS A 10 9.78 -19.46 -13.01
C HIS A 10 8.98 -19.85 -14.26
N ARG A 11 7.84 -20.52 -14.07
CA ARG A 11 6.97 -20.97 -15.18
C ARG A 11 6.38 -19.79 -15.96
N GLU A 12 5.98 -18.74 -15.26
CA GLU A 12 5.35 -17.57 -15.86
C GLU A 12 6.37 -16.47 -16.24
N ASN A 13 7.66 -16.72 -16.05
CA ASN A 13 8.75 -15.79 -16.32
C ASN A 13 8.56 -14.42 -15.62
N MET A 14 8.07 -14.45 -14.37
CA MET A 14 7.79 -13.26 -13.56
C MET A 14 8.90 -13.01 -12.56
N THR A 15 9.20 -11.73 -12.30
CA THR A 15 10.20 -11.32 -11.31
C THR A 15 9.54 -10.59 -10.15
N LEU A 16 9.97 -10.92 -8.93
CA LEU A 16 9.49 -10.22 -7.72
C LEU A 16 10.02 -8.78 -7.70
N ALA A 17 9.14 -7.83 -7.45
CA ALA A 17 9.52 -6.44 -7.27
C ALA A 17 10.56 -6.27 -6.16
N SER A 18 11.59 -5.46 -6.41
CA SER A 18 12.60 -5.18 -5.41
C SER A 18 12.02 -4.40 -4.23
N ILE A 19 12.62 -4.56 -3.04
CA ILE A 19 12.21 -3.82 -1.84
C ILE A 19 12.34 -2.32 -2.06
N GLN A 20 13.39 -1.88 -2.78
CA GLN A 20 13.59 -0.47 -3.11
C GLN A 20 12.43 0.10 -3.94
N LYS A 21 11.98 -0.59 -5.00
CA LYS A 21 10.81 -0.18 -5.78
C LYS A 21 9.54 -0.12 -4.93
N ARG A 22 9.35 -1.11 -4.05
CA ARG A 22 8.19 -1.16 -3.15
C ARG A 22 8.20 -0.01 -2.15
N SER A 23 9.36 0.30 -1.57
CA SER A 23 9.53 1.45 -0.66
C SER A 23 9.30 2.77 -1.38
N LEU A 24 9.86 2.94 -2.57
CA LEU A 24 9.66 4.15 -3.37
C LEU A 24 8.18 4.33 -3.75
N ALA A 25 7.50 3.26 -4.17
CA ALA A 25 6.06 3.29 -4.43
C ALA A 25 5.26 3.72 -3.19
N PHE A 26 5.63 3.21 -2.02
CA PHE A 26 5.02 3.57 -0.75
C PHE A 26 5.18 5.08 -0.47
N PHE A 27 6.40 5.62 -0.59
CA PHE A 27 6.66 7.05 -0.38
C PHE A 27 5.87 7.93 -1.35
N ILE A 28 5.80 7.57 -2.63
CA ILE A 28 5.00 8.30 -3.62
C ILE A 28 3.53 8.32 -3.21
N ASP A 29 2.96 7.17 -2.83
CA ASP A 29 1.58 7.07 -2.38
C ASP A 29 1.33 7.95 -1.14
N GLU A 30 2.23 7.93 -0.15
CA GLU A 30 2.10 8.72 1.09
C GLU A 30 2.16 10.23 0.80
N ILE A 31 3.08 10.67 -0.05
CA ILE A 31 3.17 12.07 -0.47
C ILE A 31 1.89 12.51 -1.17
N LEU A 32 1.39 11.72 -2.13
CA LEU A 32 0.16 12.04 -2.85
C LEU A 32 -1.05 12.16 -1.92
N LEU A 33 -1.22 11.23 -1.00
CA LEU A 33 -2.34 11.23 -0.05
C LEU A 33 -2.20 12.36 0.97
N SER A 34 -0.99 12.67 1.43
CA SER A 34 -0.74 13.80 2.33
C SER A 34 -1.02 15.14 1.66
N LEU A 35 -0.62 15.31 0.39
CA LEU A 35 -0.94 16.50 -0.38
C LEU A 35 -2.45 16.64 -0.61
N LEU A 36 -3.13 15.54 -0.91
CA LEU A 36 -4.59 15.54 -1.08
C LEU A 36 -5.27 15.95 0.23
N LEU A 37 -4.86 15.39 1.36
CA LEU A 37 -5.39 15.78 2.67
C LEU A 37 -5.14 17.26 2.97
N MET A 38 -3.94 17.77 2.67
CA MET A 38 -3.58 19.17 2.86
C MET A 38 -4.49 20.09 2.02
N VAL A 39 -4.82 19.71 0.79
CA VAL A 39 -5.74 20.48 -0.05
C VAL A 39 -7.17 20.45 0.52
N ILE A 40 -7.64 19.29 0.95
CA ILE A 40 -8.99 19.14 1.56
C ILE A 40 -9.13 19.96 2.83
N LEU A 41 -8.09 20.00 3.66
CA LEU A 41 -8.10 20.70 4.96
C LEU A 41 -7.42 22.07 4.90
N TRP A 42 -7.30 22.65 3.71
CA TRP A 42 -6.56 23.90 3.47
C TRP A 42 -6.99 25.04 4.41
N ASP A 43 -8.30 25.27 4.53
CA ASP A 43 -8.84 26.32 5.39
C ASP A 43 -8.54 26.10 6.88
N SER A 44 -8.54 24.83 7.32
CA SER A 44 -8.19 24.46 8.69
C SER A 44 -6.72 24.73 8.99
N PHE A 45 -5.83 24.43 8.03
CA PHE A 45 -4.39 24.71 8.18
C PHE A 45 -4.05 26.19 8.15
N ILE A 46 -4.70 26.99 7.29
CA ILE A 46 -4.52 28.46 7.29
C ILE A 46 -5.01 29.08 8.59
N GLY A 47 -6.07 28.54 9.17
CA GLY A 47 -6.62 29.00 10.45
C GLY A 47 -5.74 28.67 11.67
N ALA A 48 -4.86 27.69 11.55
CA ALA A 48 -3.96 27.25 12.62
C ALA A 48 -2.81 28.27 12.79
N LYS A 49 -2.71 28.85 13.99
CA LYS A 49 -1.72 29.89 14.32
C LYS A 49 -0.54 29.34 15.12
N THR A 50 -0.73 28.20 15.76
CA THR A 50 0.28 27.55 16.60
C THR A 50 0.52 26.12 16.15
N THR A 51 1.64 25.53 16.60
CA THR A 51 1.93 24.11 16.38
C THR A 51 0.86 23.21 17.01
N GLU A 52 0.30 23.63 18.14
CA GLU A 52 -0.77 22.91 18.84
C GLU A 52 -2.06 22.87 18.01
N ASP A 53 -2.41 23.98 17.35
CA ASP A 53 -3.55 24.04 16.43
C ASP A 53 -3.36 23.05 15.25
N ILE A 54 -2.16 22.99 14.69
CA ILE A 54 -1.83 22.05 13.60
C ILE A 54 -1.98 20.60 14.08
N ILE A 55 -1.45 20.26 15.25
CA ILE A 55 -1.56 18.92 15.84
C ILE A 55 -3.04 18.60 16.08
N TYR A 56 -3.83 19.53 16.56
CA TYR A 56 -5.26 19.35 16.77
C TYR A 56 -5.99 19.05 15.45
N VAL A 57 -5.73 19.83 14.40
CA VAL A 57 -6.30 19.59 13.06
C VAL A 57 -5.95 18.19 12.55
N VAL A 58 -4.68 17.82 12.59
CA VAL A 58 -4.23 16.49 12.12
C VAL A 58 -4.90 15.37 12.90
N ASN A 59 -4.94 15.46 14.24
CA ASN A 59 -5.56 14.45 15.09
C ASN A 59 -7.07 14.35 14.90
N SER A 60 -7.74 15.46 14.61
CA SER A 60 -9.19 15.46 14.38
C SER A 60 -9.62 14.71 13.13
N PHE A 61 -8.73 14.57 12.14
CA PHE A 61 -9.02 13.93 10.84
C PHE A 61 -8.26 12.61 10.62
N VAL A 62 -7.68 12.01 11.67
CA VAL A 62 -6.93 10.75 11.56
C VAL A 62 -7.78 9.62 11.00
N LEU A 63 -9.02 9.47 11.46
CA LEU A 63 -9.91 8.39 11.02
C LEU A 63 -10.29 8.56 9.55
N GLU A 64 -10.66 9.76 9.13
CA GLU A 64 -11.00 10.08 7.74
C GLU A 64 -9.80 9.82 6.83
N PHE A 65 -8.60 10.17 7.27
CA PHE A 65 -7.38 9.89 6.53
C PHE A 65 -7.11 8.39 6.39
N MET A 66 -7.34 7.60 7.44
CA MET A 66 -7.24 6.14 7.39
C MET A 66 -8.24 5.54 6.39
N PHE A 67 -9.50 5.98 6.43
CA PHE A 67 -10.51 5.53 5.46
C PHE A 67 -10.13 5.91 4.03
N MET A 68 -9.63 7.11 3.82
CA MET A 68 -9.15 7.58 2.52
C MET A 68 -8.00 6.68 2.01
N LYS A 69 -7.03 6.32 2.86
CA LYS A 69 -5.94 5.39 2.51
C LYS A 69 -6.47 4.02 2.10
N ILE A 70 -7.39 3.45 2.88
CA ILE A 70 -7.98 2.14 2.59
C ILE A 70 -8.72 2.18 1.25
N PHE A 71 -9.59 3.16 1.05
CA PHE A 71 -10.35 3.33 -0.18
C PHE A 71 -9.43 3.52 -1.40
N TYR A 72 -8.45 4.41 -1.30
CA TYR A 72 -7.45 4.64 -2.34
C TYR A 72 -6.74 3.34 -2.74
N GLN A 73 -6.20 2.61 -1.77
CA GLN A 73 -5.51 1.34 -2.05
C GLN A 73 -6.45 0.29 -2.65
N ALA A 74 -7.64 0.11 -2.07
CA ALA A 74 -8.59 -0.87 -2.56
C ALA A 74 -9.04 -0.57 -3.99
N PHE A 75 -9.39 0.68 -4.29
CA PHE A 75 -9.85 1.11 -5.60
C PHE A 75 -8.78 0.92 -6.69
N PHE A 76 -7.58 1.44 -6.46
CA PHE A 76 -6.51 1.38 -7.46
C PHE A 76 -6.00 -0.05 -7.67
N ILE A 77 -5.84 -0.84 -6.61
CA ILE A 77 -5.41 -2.23 -6.71
C ILE A 77 -6.46 -3.08 -7.43
N MET A 78 -7.74 -2.92 -7.10
CA MET A 78 -8.83 -3.63 -7.76
C MET A 78 -8.90 -3.31 -9.27
N LYS A 79 -8.80 -2.04 -9.62
CA LYS A 79 -9.02 -1.58 -11.00
C LYS A 79 -7.79 -1.73 -11.90
N TYR A 80 -6.62 -1.46 -11.38
CA TYR A 80 -5.36 -1.39 -12.15
C TYR A 80 -4.30 -2.40 -11.69
N GLY A 81 -4.55 -3.14 -10.63
CA GLY A 81 -3.54 -4.02 -10.03
C GLY A 81 -2.40 -3.26 -9.33
N ALA A 82 -2.44 -1.94 -9.28
CA ALA A 82 -1.37 -1.13 -8.74
C ALA A 82 -1.88 0.23 -8.24
N SER A 83 -1.34 0.73 -7.13
CA SER A 83 -1.53 2.13 -6.71
C SER A 83 -0.75 3.09 -7.63
N LEU A 84 -1.03 4.38 -7.56
CA LEU A 84 -0.32 5.37 -8.38
C LEU A 84 1.19 5.32 -8.18
N GLY A 85 1.64 5.17 -6.93
CA GLY A 85 3.07 4.99 -6.62
C GLY A 85 3.65 3.72 -7.25
N LYS A 86 2.90 2.61 -7.26
CA LYS A 86 3.33 1.37 -7.90
C LYS A 86 3.39 1.50 -9.42
N ILE A 87 2.43 2.19 -10.03
CA ILE A 87 2.45 2.48 -11.47
C ILE A 87 3.70 3.28 -11.83
N ALA A 88 4.03 4.31 -11.04
CA ALA A 88 5.19 5.16 -11.28
C ALA A 88 6.52 4.38 -11.29
N VAL A 89 6.65 3.35 -10.46
CA VAL A 89 7.86 2.51 -10.38
C VAL A 89 7.75 1.20 -11.17
N LYS A 90 6.70 1.03 -11.96
CA LYS A 90 6.46 -0.14 -12.83
C LYS A 90 6.45 -1.45 -12.06
N ILE A 91 5.62 -1.53 -11.03
CA ILE A 91 5.33 -2.77 -10.30
C ILE A 91 3.82 -2.95 -10.16
N ARG A 92 3.37 -4.20 -10.08
CA ARG A 92 1.95 -4.52 -9.92
C ARG A 92 1.72 -5.63 -8.91
N VAL A 93 0.50 -5.73 -8.43
CA VAL A 93 0.01 -6.74 -7.50
C VAL A 93 -0.77 -7.79 -8.29
N ILE A 94 -0.52 -9.05 -8.00
CA ILE A 94 -1.27 -10.19 -8.54
C ILE A 94 -1.72 -11.10 -7.40
N GLU A 95 -2.82 -11.79 -7.58
CA GLU A 95 -3.22 -12.91 -6.72
C GLU A 95 -2.38 -14.15 -7.07
N VAL A 96 -1.91 -14.87 -6.05
CA VAL A 96 -1.07 -16.07 -6.24
C VAL A 96 -1.82 -17.17 -6.99
N GLN A 97 -3.13 -17.31 -6.74
CA GLN A 97 -3.92 -18.41 -7.32
C GLN A 97 -4.34 -18.17 -8.77
N THR A 98 -4.70 -16.92 -9.12
CA THR A 98 -5.27 -16.59 -10.43
C THR A 98 -4.29 -15.90 -11.36
N LEU A 99 -3.19 -15.36 -10.82
CA LEU A 99 -2.20 -14.51 -11.51
C LEU A 99 -2.81 -13.22 -12.10
N GLN A 100 -4.04 -12.91 -11.73
CA GLN A 100 -4.78 -11.74 -12.17
C GLN A 100 -4.72 -10.61 -11.16
N THR A 101 -5.26 -9.46 -11.55
CA THR A 101 -5.45 -8.34 -10.64
C THR A 101 -6.36 -8.73 -9.48
N PRO A 102 -6.05 -8.31 -8.25
CA PRO A 102 -6.85 -8.63 -7.08
C PRO A 102 -8.32 -8.18 -7.20
N ASN A 103 -9.22 -9.02 -6.76
CA ASN A 103 -10.65 -8.68 -6.68
C ASN A 103 -10.93 -7.68 -5.55
N VAL A 104 -12.19 -7.25 -5.42
CA VAL A 104 -12.63 -6.25 -4.41
C VAL A 104 -12.26 -6.68 -2.99
N VAL A 105 -12.56 -7.93 -2.62
CA VAL A 105 -12.35 -8.44 -1.26
C VAL A 105 -10.85 -8.49 -0.92
N VAL A 106 -10.04 -9.00 -1.83
CA VAL A 106 -8.58 -9.06 -1.68
C VAL A 106 -7.98 -7.65 -1.61
N SER A 107 -8.46 -6.73 -2.43
CA SER A 107 -7.99 -5.33 -2.44
C SER A 107 -8.35 -4.59 -1.15
N LEU A 108 -9.55 -4.78 -0.60
CA LEU A 108 -9.97 -4.24 0.69
C LEU A 108 -9.14 -4.81 1.84
N ASN A 109 -8.96 -6.14 1.87
CA ASN A 109 -8.11 -6.80 2.86
C ASN A 109 -6.70 -6.18 2.87
N ARG A 110 -6.09 -6.01 1.71
CA ARG A 110 -4.77 -5.37 1.58
C ARG A 110 -4.75 -3.94 2.11
N GLY A 111 -5.77 -3.14 1.77
CA GLY A 111 -5.90 -1.75 2.23
C GLY A 111 -5.98 -1.67 3.75
N ILE A 112 -6.83 -2.48 4.36
CA ILE A 112 -7.03 -2.54 5.81
C ILE A 112 -5.73 -2.96 6.52
N PHE A 113 -5.12 -4.09 6.12
CA PHE A 113 -3.90 -4.58 6.76
C PHE A 113 -2.69 -3.69 6.51
N ARG A 114 -2.67 -2.90 5.42
CA ARG A 114 -1.66 -1.87 5.22
C ARG A 114 -1.77 -0.78 6.29
N VAL A 115 -2.96 -0.22 6.52
CA VAL A 115 -3.19 0.80 7.56
C VAL A 115 -2.93 0.24 8.95
N VAL A 116 -3.35 -1.00 9.22
CA VAL A 116 -3.02 -1.69 10.48
C VAL A 116 -1.50 -1.78 10.67
N SER A 117 -0.75 -2.14 9.62
CA SER A 117 0.72 -2.21 9.68
C SER A 117 1.37 -0.85 9.97
N GLU A 118 0.79 0.24 9.48
CA GLU A 118 1.25 1.60 9.78
C GLU A 118 1.02 1.94 11.26
N LEU A 119 -0.13 1.59 11.83
CA LEU A 119 -0.45 1.78 13.24
C LEU A 119 0.50 1.02 14.18
N PHE A 120 0.96 -0.16 13.79
CA PHE A 120 1.93 -0.97 14.51
C PHE A 120 3.37 -0.67 14.10
N PHE A 121 3.74 0.61 13.98
CA PHE A 121 5.11 1.06 13.67
C PHE A 121 5.72 0.40 12.44
N TYR A 122 4.92 0.14 11.43
CA TYR A 122 5.35 -0.47 10.16
C TYR A 122 5.92 -1.90 10.27
N PHE A 123 5.70 -2.62 11.37
CA PHE A 123 6.18 -4.01 11.52
C PHE A 123 5.73 -4.92 10.38
N GLY A 124 4.52 -4.72 9.86
CA GLY A 124 4.03 -5.49 8.73
C GLY A 124 4.81 -5.27 7.43
N PHE A 125 5.44 -4.10 7.25
CA PHE A 125 6.33 -3.82 6.12
C PHE A 125 7.73 -4.41 6.34
N LEU A 126 8.26 -4.32 7.57
CA LEU A 126 9.53 -4.92 7.94
C LEU A 126 9.52 -6.44 7.72
N TRP A 127 8.38 -7.09 7.94
CA TRP A 127 8.22 -8.50 7.65
C TRP A 127 8.54 -8.83 6.18
N GLY A 128 8.13 -7.98 5.24
CA GLY A 128 8.42 -8.15 3.82
C GLY A 128 9.90 -8.07 3.45
N ILE A 129 10.75 -7.48 4.31
CA ILE A 129 12.21 -7.45 4.11
C ILE A 129 12.81 -8.81 4.46
N LEU A 130 12.28 -9.47 5.48
CA LEU A 130 12.75 -10.75 5.98
C LEU A 130 12.15 -11.94 5.20
N ASP A 131 11.05 -11.73 4.51
CA ASP A 131 10.34 -12.79 3.80
C ASP A 131 10.98 -13.09 2.43
N PRO A 132 11.31 -14.36 2.12
CA PRO A 132 11.91 -14.74 0.84
C PRO A 132 11.07 -14.37 -0.39
N ALA A 133 9.73 -14.42 -0.28
CA ALA A 133 8.80 -13.98 -1.31
C ALA A 133 8.54 -12.48 -1.28
N ARG A 134 9.25 -11.73 -0.41
CA ARG A 134 9.09 -10.28 -0.19
C ARG A 134 7.64 -9.88 0.10
N GLN A 135 6.88 -10.75 0.75
CA GLN A 135 5.49 -10.49 1.12
C GLN A 135 5.43 -9.74 2.46
N ALA A 136 4.95 -8.51 2.43
CA ALA A 136 4.55 -7.79 3.64
C ALA A 136 3.30 -8.44 4.27
N LEU A 137 2.92 -8.06 5.48
CA LEU A 137 1.79 -8.65 6.17
C LEU A 137 0.49 -8.60 5.34
N HIS A 138 0.20 -7.45 4.73
CA HIS A 138 -0.97 -7.28 3.87
C HIS A 138 -0.91 -8.10 2.57
N ASP A 139 0.29 -8.46 2.09
CA ASP A 139 0.44 -9.37 0.95
C ASP A 139 0.13 -10.81 1.36
N LYS A 140 0.61 -11.25 2.53
CA LYS A 140 0.37 -12.60 3.08
C LYS A 140 -1.09 -12.84 3.41
N THR A 141 -1.73 -11.90 4.11
CA THR A 141 -3.15 -12.02 4.49
C THR A 141 -4.07 -12.08 3.27
N ALA A 142 -3.70 -11.40 2.20
CA ALA A 142 -4.46 -11.36 0.96
C ALA A 142 -4.00 -12.38 -0.10
N LYS A 143 -2.98 -13.20 0.19
CA LYS A 143 -2.39 -14.18 -0.75
C LYS A 143 -2.02 -13.56 -2.10
N THR A 144 -1.28 -12.47 -2.06
CA THR A 144 -0.85 -11.71 -3.24
C THR A 144 0.66 -11.60 -3.31
N LEU A 145 1.16 -11.33 -4.52
CA LEU A 145 2.57 -11.02 -4.79
C LEU A 145 2.68 -9.64 -5.44
N VAL A 146 3.82 -9.00 -5.26
CA VAL A 146 4.18 -7.78 -6.00
C VAL A 146 5.30 -8.11 -6.95
N ILE A 147 5.04 -7.95 -8.23
CA ILE A 147 5.95 -8.28 -9.33
C ILE A 147 6.31 -7.04 -10.12
N ASP A 148 7.39 -7.10 -10.86
CA ASP A 148 7.70 -6.11 -11.89
C ASP A 148 6.63 -6.17 -13.00
N ALA A 149 6.25 -5.00 -13.51
CA ALA A 149 5.19 -4.83 -14.49
C ALA A 149 5.76 -4.60 -15.89
#